data_afc8430509c4f3ee256c6b83edb5e922
#
_entry.id   afc8430509c4f3ee256c6b83edb5e922
#
_cell.length_a   1.000
_cell.length_b   1.000
_cell.length_c   1.000
_cell.angle_alpha   90.00
_cell.angle_beta   90.00
_cell.angle_gamma   90.00
#
_symmetry.space_group_name_H-M   'P 1'
#
loop_
_entity.id
_entity.type
_entity.pdbx_description
1 polymer ?
#
loop_
_entity_poly.entity_id
_entity_poly.type
_entity_poly.pdbx_seq_one_letter_code
_entity_poly.pdbx_strand_id
1 'polypeptide(L)'
;PFFPAMTDDQIETYTQISVSPDCNEAVIARAKELGLEPVPGVFTPTEAFAAIRAGATHLKLFPAEAASPLTVKAWRAVLPKHVSLYAVGGVTPANMQGWVDAGVAGFGIGSNIYKQGATAATVAKAAKEFITAWRALKS
;
A
#
# COMPACT_ATOMS: atom_id res chain seq x y z
N PRO A 1 -16.91 11.17 12.68
CA PRO A 1 -16.34 11.99 11.63
C PRO A 1 -15.08 12.59 12.19
N PHE A 2 -13.95 12.18 11.64
CA PHE A 2 -12.71 12.37 12.38
C PHE A 2 -11.80 13.40 11.75
N PHE A 3 -12.17 13.84 10.54
CA PHE A 3 -11.55 14.98 9.88
C PHE A 3 -12.67 15.86 9.32
N PRO A 4 -12.58 17.19 9.39
CA PRO A 4 -13.46 18.05 8.62
C PRO A 4 -13.31 17.63 7.15
N ALA A 5 -14.43 17.60 6.42
CA ALA A 5 -14.39 17.36 5.00
C ALA A 5 -13.43 18.37 4.35
N MET A 6 -12.42 17.87 3.68
CA MET A 6 -11.51 18.72 2.90
C MET A 6 -12.25 19.26 1.69
N THR A 7 -12.02 20.52 1.33
CA THR A 7 -12.49 21.08 0.07
C THR A 7 -11.70 20.48 -1.10
N ASP A 8 -12.26 20.54 -2.32
CA ASP A 8 -11.58 20.02 -3.51
C ASP A 8 -10.19 20.66 -3.70
N ASP A 9 -10.05 21.96 -3.48
CA ASP A 9 -8.77 22.69 -3.54
C ASP A 9 -7.76 22.19 -2.49
N GLN A 10 -8.23 21.82 -1.30
CA GLN A 10 -7.37 21.24 -0.26
C GLN A 10 -6.94 19.82 -0.63
N ILE A 11 -7.82 19.03 -1.23
CA ILE A 11 -7.50 17.71 -1.73
C ILE A 11 -6.43 17.82 -2.83
N GLU A 12 -6.60 18.70 -3.80
CA GLU A 12 -5.62 18.94 -4.87
C GLU A 12 -4.26 19.38 -4.34
N THR A 13 -4.25 20.22 -3.30
CA THR A 13 -3.00 20.77 -2.75
C THR A 13 -2.22 19.76 -1.90
N TYR A 14 -2.91 18.90 -1.15
CA TYR A 14 -2.27 18.05 -0.12
C TYR A 14 -2.31 16.55 -0.43
N THR A 15 -3.13 16.10 -1.37
CA THR A 15 -3.28 14.68 -1.69
C THR A 15 -2.57 14.35 -2.98
N GLN A 16 -1.54 13.51 -2.90
CA GLN A 16 -0.81 12.99 -4.07
C GLN A 16 -1.17 11.54 -4.40
N ILE A 17 -1.69 10.81 -3.43
CA ILE A 17 -2.06 9.39 -3.56
C ILE A 17 -3.47 9.15 -3.06
N SER A 18 -4.17 8.21 -3.69
CA SER A 18 -5.49 7.72 -3.27
C SER A 18 -5.38 6.25 -2.91
N VAL A 19 -5.46 5.92 -1.61
CA VAL A 19 -5.37 4.53 -1.12
C VAL A 19 -6.75 4.02 -0.76
N SER A 20 -7.17 2.89 -1.34
CA SER A 20 -8.45 2.24 -1.02
C SER A 20 -8.25 0.79 -0.53
N PRO A 21 -9.21 0.24 0.22
CA PRO A 21 -9.13 -1.15 0.66
C PRO A 21 -9.58 -2.15 -0.42
N ASP A 22 -10.23 -1.70 -1.47
CA ASP A 22 -10.87 -2.46 -2.53
C ASP A 22 -10.42 -2.03 -3.92
N CYS A 23 -10.83 -2.79 -4.93
CA CYS A 23 -10.61 -2.51 -6.34
C CYS A 23 -11.89 -1.97 -6.98
N ASN A 24 -12.07 -0.64 -6.94
CA ASN A 24 -13.16 0.03 -7.64
C ASN A 24 -12.60 0.78 -8.87
N GLU A 25 -12.89 0.27 -10.05
CA GLU A 25 -12.35 0.82 -11.32
C GLU A 25 -12.78 2.27 -11.56
N ALA A 26 -13.99 2.67 -11.16
CA ALA A 26 -14.46 4.05 -11.30
C ALA A 26 -13.69 5.01 -10.37
N VAL A 27 -13.39 4.59 -9.14
CA VAL A 27 -12.57 5.37 -8.20
C VAL A 27 -11.15 5.51 -8.71
N ILE A 28 -10.57 4.42 -9.25
CA ILE A 28 -9.23 4.44 -9.84
C ILE A 28 -9.16 5.43 -11.02
N ALA A 29 -10.10 5.32 -11.95
CA ALA A 29 -10.18 6.22 -13.11
C ALA A 29 -10.33 7.68 -12.68
N ARG A 30 -11.21 7.95 -11.72
CA ARG A 30 -11.43 9.30 -11.20
C ARG A 30 -10.21 9.88 -10.50
N ALA A 31 -9.49 9.06 -9.73
CA ALA A 31 -8.24 9.48 -9.10
C ALA A 31 -7.19 9.90 -10.15
N LYS A 32 -7.06 9.14 -11.24
CA LYS A 32 -6.15 9.47 -12.34
C LYS A 32 -6.55 10.78 -13.04
N GLU A 33 -7.85 11.01 -13.29
CA GLU A 33 -8.36 12.27 -13.86
C GLU A 33 -8.00 13.49 -13.00
N LEU A 34 -7.99 13.32 -11.67
CA LEU A 34 -7.62 14.35 -10.71
C LEU A 34 -6.10 14.47 -10.48
N GLY A 35 -5.28 13.75 -11.23
CA GLY A 35 -3.82 13.77 -11.08
C GLY A 35 -3.30 13.03 -9.84
N LEU A 36 -4.15 12.26 -9.15
CA LEU A 36 -3.74 11.44 -8.00
C LEU A 36 -3.17 10.10 -8.47
N GLU A 37 -2.26 9.53 -7.69
CA GLU A 37 -1.80 8.17 -7.93
C GLU A 37 -2.66 7.17 -7.13
N PRO A 38 -3.49 6.34 -7.79
CA PRO A 38 -4.31 5.35 -7.09
C PRO A 38 -3.50 4.15 -6.65
N VAL A 39 -3.74 3.72 -5.42
CA VAL A 39 -3.17 2.51 -4.80
C VAL A 39 -4.32 1.62 -4.30
N PRO A 40 -5.07 0.99 -5.23
CA PRO A 40 -6.21 0.15 -4.88
C PRO A 40 -5.80 -1.13 -4.17
N GLY A 41 -6.68 -1.58 -3.27
CA GLY A 41 -6.58 -2.89 -2.64
C GLY A 41 -6.98 -4.00 -3.60
N VAL A 42 -6.16 -5.03 -3.70
CA VAL A 42 -6.38 -6.21 -4.53
C VAL A 42 -5.96 -7.47 -3.76
N PHE A 43 -6.67 -8.56 -3.96
CA PHE A 43 -6.35 -9.84 -3.33
C PHE A 43 -6.34 -11.01 -4.32
N THR A 44 -6.72 -10.76 -5.56
CA THR A 44 -6.71 -11.75 -6.65
C THR A 44 -6.03 -11.18 -7.90
N PRO A 45 -5.46 -12.04 -8.78
CA PRO A 45 -4.96 -11.58 -10.07
C PRO A 45 -6.03 -10.88 -10.93
N THR A 46 -7.30 -11.31 -10.84
CA THR A 46 -8.40 -10.68 -11.58
C THR A 46 -8.57 -9.23 -11.18
N GLU A 47 -8.58 -8.94 -9.87
CA GLU A 47 -8.65 -7.56 -9.34
C GLU A 47 -7.41 -6.76 -9.73
N ALA A 48 -6.22 -7.37 -9.64
CA ALA A 48 -4.97 -6.71 -10.03
C ALA A 48 -5.00 -6.26 -11.49
N PHE A 49 -5.43 -7.13 -12.42
CA PHE A 49 -5.56 -6.77 -13.83
C PHE A 49 -6.71 -5.80 -14.10
N ALA A 50 -7.82 -5.85 -13.34
CA ALA A 50 -8.89 -4.85 -13.42
C ALA A 50 -8.38 -3.46 -13.03
N ALA A 51 -7.67 -3.36 -11.90
CA ALA A 51 -7.06 -2.11 -11.45
C ALA A 51 -6.06 -1.54 -12.46
N ILE A 52 -5.23 -2.40 -13.06
CA ILE A 52 -4.26 -1.99 -14.09
C ILE A 52 -4.98 -1.46 -15.34
N ARG A 53 -6.04 -2.12 -15.80
CA ARG A 53 -6.84 -1.62 -16.94
C ARG A 53 -7.50 -0.26 -16.65
N ALA A 54 -7.88 -0.02 -15.39
CA ALA A 54 -8.41 1.26 -14.94
C ALA A 54 -7.34 2.36 -14.77
N GLY A 55 -6.06 2.03 -14.96
CA GLY A 55 -4.95 2.98 -14.95
C GLY A 55 -4.06 2.95 -13.71
N ALA A 56 -4.25 2.02 -12.77
CA ALA A 56 -3.37 1.89 -11.61
C ALA A 56 -2.00 1.33 -12.01
N THR A 57 -0.93 1.96 -11.52
CA THR A 57 0.45 1.48 -11.63
C THR A 57 1.01 1.04 -10.28
N HIS A 58 0.24 1.25 -9.22
CA HIS A 58 0.56 0.88 -7.85
C HIS A 58 -0.60 0.05 -7.28
N LEU A 59 -0.32 -1.12 -6.75
CA LEU A 59 -1.30 -2.06 -6.20
C LEU A 59 -0.99 -2.35 -4.74
N LYS A 60 -2.02 -2.43 -3.92
CA LYS A 60 -1.95 -2.81 -2.52
C LYS A 60 -2.46 -4.23 -2.35
N LEU A 61 -1.57 -5.20 -2.09
CA LEU A 61 -1.98 -6.54 -1.66
C LEU A 61 -2.56 -6.42 -0.24
N PHE A 62 -3.87 -6.63 -0.10
CA PHE A 62 -4.58 -6.43 1.17
C PHE A 62 -5.75 -7.40 1.34
N PRO A 63 -5.86 -8.04 2.51
CA PRO A 63 -4.93 -8.00 3.65
C PRO A 63 -3.74 -8.96 3.45
N ALA A 64 -2.49 -8.45 3.56
CA ALA A 64 -1.31 -9.28 3.29
C ALA A 64 -1.10 -10.40 4.32
N GLU A 65 -1.62 -10.27 5.54
CA GLU A 65 -1.59 -11.36 6.54
C GLU A 65 -2.36 -12.62 6.11
N ALA A 66 -3.30 -12.51 5.17
CA ALA A 66 -4.02 -13.64 4.59
C ALA A 66 -3.34 -14.22 3.34
N ALA A 67 -2.23 -13.63 2.92
CA ALA A 67 -1.40 -14.07 1.80
C ALA A 67 0.00 -14.52 2.28
N SER A 68 0.90 -14.76 1.35
CA SER A 68 2.29 -15.11 1.65
C SER A 68 3.24 -14.49 0.63
N PRO A 69 4.56 -14.41 0.93
CA PRO A 69 5.56 -14.07 -0.08
C PRO A 69 5.49 -14.92 -1.37
N LEU A 70 5.09 -16.18 -1.26
CA LEU A 70 4.88 -17.04 -2.44
C LEU A 70 3.76 -16.53 -3.35
N THR A 71 2.70 -15.96 -2.78
CA THR A 71 1.62 -15.31 -3.54
C THR A 71 2.18 -14.16 -4.38
N VAL A 72 3.01 -13.30 -3.78
CA VAL A 72 3.67 -12.19 -4.48
C VAL A 72 4.57 -12.70 -5.59
N LYS A 73 5.38 -13.72 -5.32
CA LYS A 73 6.27 -14.32 -6.31
C LYS A 73 5.51 -14.85 -7.53
N ALA A 74 4.37 -15.52 -7.29
CA ALA A 74 3.50 -16.00 -8.37
C ALA A 74 2.91 -14.83 -9.18
N TRP A 75 2.46 -13.76 -8.52
CA TRP A 75 1.93 -12.58 -9.20
C TRP A 75 3.01 -11.84 -10.00
N ARG A 76 4.24 -11.74 -9.47
CA ARG A 76 5.36 -11.11 -10.20
C ARG A 76 5.69 -11.78 -11.53
N ALA A 77 5.36 -13.07 -11.67
CA ALA A 77 5.55 -13.80 -12.93
C ALA A 77 4.58 -13.35 -14.04
N VAL A 78 3.41 -12.78 -13.67
CA VAL A 78 2.35 -12.44 -14.63
C VAL A 78 2.03 -10.94 -14.69
N LEU A 79 2.28 -10.20 -13.62
CA LEU A 79 2.05 -8.75 -13.60
C LEU A 79 3.11 -8.00 -14.43
N PRO A 80 2.72 -6.91 -15.11
CA PRO A 80 3.67 -6.07 -15.83
C PRO A 80 4.78 -5.55 -14.90
N LYS A 81 6.00 -5.48 -15.41
CA LYS A 81 7.19 -5.10 -14.60
C LYS A 81 7.12 -3.68 -14.04
N HIS A 82 6.42 -2.78 -14.74
CA HIS A 82 6.27 -1.38 -14.31
C HIS A 82 5.24 -1.21 -13.18
N VAL A 83 4.44 -2.22 -12.88
CA VAL A 83 3.44 -2.16 -11.81
C VAL A 83 4.10 -2.47 -10.47
N SER A 84 4.00 -1.55 -9.53
CA SER A 84 4.49 -1.72 -8.15
C SER A 84 3.45 -2.43 -7.29
N LEU A 85 3.90 -3.41 -6.49
CA LEU A 85 3.05 -4.12 -5.53
C LEU A 85 3.52 -3.84 -4.11
N TYR A 86 2.62 -3.44 -3.24
CA TYR A 86 2.88 -3.14 -1.82
C TYR A 86 2.15 -4.13 -0.93
N ALA A 87 2.82 -4.67 0.08
CA ALA A 87 2.18 -5.51 1.08
C ALA A 87 1.62 -4.65 2.21
N VAL A 88 0.33 -4.84 2.53
CA VAL A 88 -0.38 -4.06 3.56
C VAL A 88 -1.20 -5.00 4.44
N GLY A 89 -0.94 -4.95 5.75
CA GLY A 89 -1.56 -5.82 6.75
C GLY A 89 -0.57 -6.88 7.27
N GLY A 90 -0.46 -7.01 8.59
CA GLY A 90 0.38 -8.01 9.25
C GLY A 90 1.89 -7.89 9.04
N VAL A 91 2.36 -6.81 8.40
CA VAL A 91 3.78 -6.57 8.16
C VAL A 91 4.46 -6.12 9.45
N THR A 92 5.60 -6.73 9.75
CA THR A 92 6.47 -6.42 10.90
C THR A 92 7.91 -6.26 10.43
N PRO A 93 8.79 -5.58 11.19
CA PRO A 93 10.21 -5.52 10.85
C PRO A 93 10.85 -6.89 10.60
N ALA A 94 10.41 -7.92 11.33
CA ALA A 94 10.96 -9.27 11.23
C ALA A 94 10.56 -10.03 9.95
N ASN A 95 9.40 -9.72 9.36
CA ASN A 95 8.92 -10.43 8.16
C ASN A 95 9.12 -9.66 6.85
N MET A 96 9.61 -8.41 6.89
CA MET A 96 9.79 -7.56 5.71
C MET A 96 10.71 -8.19 4.66
N GLN A 97 11.80 -8.86 5.07
CA GLN A 97 12.75 -9.47 4.14
C GLN A 97 12.07 -10.44 3.17
N GLY A 98 11.25 -11.36 3.69
CA GLY A 98 10.58 -12.34 2.84
C GLY A 98 9.65 -11.72 1.79
N TRP A 99 9.01 -10.60 2.10
CA TRP A 99 8.19 -9.85 1.16
C TRP A 99 9.03 -9.16 0.08
N VAL A 100 10.15 -8.56 0.48
CA VAL A 100 11.09 -7.90 -0.46
C VAL A 100 11.69 -8.92 -1.42
N ASP A 101 12.12 -10.07 -0.92
CA ASP A 101 12.67 -11.17 -1.74
C ASP A 101 11.63 -11.72 -2.73
N ALA A 102 10.36 -11.62 -2.38
CA ALA A 102 9.26 -12.01 -3.28
C ALA A 102 8.94 -10.95 -4.34
N GLY A 103 9.42 -9.71 -4.18
CA GLY A 103 9.30 -8.65 -5.17
C GLY A 103 8.24 -7.57 -4.87
N VAL A 104 7.91 -7.32 -3.59
CA VAL A 104 7.16 -6.10 -3.25
C VAL A 104 8.05 -4.87 -3.37
N ALA A 105 7.45 -3.75 -3.78
CA ALA A 105 8.13 -2.47 -3.90
C ALA A 105 8.21 -1.72 -2.55
N GLY A 106 7.37 -2.10 -1.59
CA GLY A 106 7.28 -1.45 -0.28
C GLY A 106 6.11 -1.97 0.55
N PHE A 107 5.78 -1.22 1.59
CA PHE A 107 4.82 -1.61 2.61
C PHE A 107 3.87 -0.47 2.98
N GLY A 108 2.62 -0.81 3.30
CA GLY A 108 1.71 0.07 4.02
C GLY A 108 1.58 -0.41 5.47
N ILE A 109 1.99 0.41 6.41
CA ILE A 109 2.00 0.07 7.83
C ILE A 109 0.97 0.94 8.58
N GLY A 110 0.01 0.31 9.21
CA GLY A 110 -1.04 0.98 9.99
C GLY A 110 -0.98 0.61 11.47
N SER A 111 -1.73 -0.41 11.87
CA SER A 111 -1.93 -0.82 13.27
C SER A 111 -0.66 -1.21 14.02
N ASN A 112 0.43 -1.57 13.33
CA ASN A 112 1.71 -1.88 13.93
C ASN A 112 2.54 -0.63 14.28
N ILE A 113 2.14 0.56 13.81
CA ILE A 113 2.73 1.85 14.20
C ILE A 113 1.77 2.60 15.11
N TYR A 114 0.49 2.69 14.75
CA TYR A 114 -0.50 3.46 15.50
C TYR A 114 -1.65 2.58 15.98
N LYS A 115 -1.97 2.71 17.27
CA LYS A 115 -3.20 2.20 17.88
C LYS A 115 -3.86 3.34 18.65
N GLN A 116 -5.20 3.30 18.76
CA GLN A 116 -5.95 4.29 19.54
C GLN A 116 -5.37 4.40 20.96
N GLY A 117 -5.10 5.62 21.40
CA GLY A 117 -4.50 5.91 22.70
C GLY A 117 -2.95 5.86 22.72
N ALA A 118 -2.31 5.53 21.62
CA ALA A 118 -0.85 5.56 21.54
C ALA A 118 -0.31 7.00 21.66
N THR A 119 0.75 7.19 22.44
CA THR A 119 1.44 8.47 22.54
C THR A 119 2.30 8.74 21.31
N ALA A 120 2.61 10.01 21.03
CA ALA A 120 3.51 10.38 19.94
C ALA A 120 4.88 9.69 20.07
N ALA A 121 5.40 9.54 21.28
CA ALA A 121 6.66 8.85 21.54
C ALA A 121 6.60 7.36 21.18
N THR A 122 5.50 6.68 21.52
CA THR A 122 5.29 5.27 21.14
C THR A 122 5.21 5.09 19.62
N VAL A 123 4.46 5.97 18.95
CA VAL A 123 4.34 5.95 17.48
C VAL A 123 5.68 6.21 16.82
N ALA A 124 6.43 7.20 17.28
CA ALA A 124 7.75 7.53 16.75
C ALA A 124 8.75 6.38 16.92
N LYS A 125 8.73 5.70 18.08
CA LYS A 125 9.56 4.52 18.32
C LYS A 125 9.24 3.40 17.33
N ALA A 126 7.97 3.03 17.21
CA ALA A 126 7.52 1.99 16.28
C ALA A 126 7.90 2.33 14.83
N ALA A 127 7.63 3.56 14.38
CA ALA A 127 7.98 4.01 13.03
C ALA A 127 9.50 3.91 12.78
N LYS A 128 10.33 4.26 13.78
CA LYS A 128 11.79 4.15 13.67
C LYS A 128 12.26 2.71 13.49
N GLU A 129 11.63 1.75 14.17
CA GLU A 129 11.94 0.33 14.02
C GLU A 129 11.69 -0.16 12.59
N PHE A 130 10.54 0.21 11.99
CA PHE A 130 10.23 -0.10 10.59
C PHE A 130 11.22 0.55 9.61
N ILE A 131 11.53 1.84 9.80
CA ILE A 131 12.48 2.55 8.95
C ILE A 131 13.88 1.93 9.01
N THR A 132 14.32 1.54 10.22
CA THR A 132 15.62 0.89 10.42
C THR A 132 15.66 -0.45 9.69
N ALA A 133 14.63 -1.29 9.86
CA ALA A 133 14.52 -2.55 9.16
C ALA A 133 14.52 -2.36 7.63
N TRP A 134 13.71 -1.43 7.11
CA TRP A 134 13.64 -1.14 5.68
C TRP A 134 14.97 -0.69 5.09
N ARG A 135 15.72 0.15 5.80
CA ARG A 135 17.03 0.60 5.35
C ARG A 135 18.05 -0.54 5.30
N ALA A 136 18.00 -1.45 6.26
CA ALA A 136 18.87 -2.63 6.28
C ALA A 136 18.59 -3.60 5.12
N LEU A 137 17.37 -3.63 4.56
CA LEU A 137 17.02 -4.46 3.40
C LEU A 137 17.52 -3.89 2.06
N LYS A 138 17.93 -2.63 2.03
CA LYS A 138 18.39 -1.93 0.81
C LYS A 138 19.90 -1.73 0.76
N SER A 139 20.58 -2.12 1.83
CA SER A 139 22.05 -2.10 1.92
C SER A 139 22.63 -3.44 1.49
#